data_2a8a91c828fb4b9e832bbf0fad03f54f
#
_entry.id   2a8a91c828fb4b9e832bbf0fad03f54f
#
_cell.length_a   1.000
_cell.length_b   1.000
_cell.length_c   1.000
_cell.angle_alpha   90.00
_cell.angle_beta   90.00
_cell.angle_gamma   90.00
#
_symmetry.space_group_name_H-M   'P 1'
#
loop_
_entity.id
_entity.type
_entity.pdbx_description
1 polymer ?
#
loop_
_entity_poly.entity_id
_entity_poly.type
_entity_poly.pdbx_seq_one_letter_code
_entity_poly.pdbx_strand_id
1 'polypeptide(L)'
;VAVAAGPGGGGVRRLLHADGRPAGPAEAVPDLAAAVDRPSPSQAPAAGPPPSQPPAARPVPEPRWLWATTAAIYPALLRAGVRIERCHDAELTEALLLGYDGRWGEPRSLAAAYARLTGAPVPPDPPAPGAAPPGHGQAALFDDVPAPATVADPIDALTRVYADQQRRIAGTARPDRFRLLVAAESAGALVAAEMGAAGLPLRADLHDALLTELLGAPSPVGGPPRRLAELAGRIAAAFGVRQLHADSPAEVLRAFARVGISLPNTRAWVLRGVDPPAVPLLIEYKELHRIWTAHGWAWRQAWVRDGRFRPEYVPGGVVSGRWATRGGGALQIPKAVRRAVVADPGWCFVVADAAQLEPRVLAAMSGDRRLAAAGGAGDLYAALARDSFGGDRARAKVALLGAMYGQTGGAAVPALAVLRRSYPVAFEYLESAARTGETGGLVRSWLGRTCPPSDVGTPARGRFTRNFVAQATAAEWALILLATVRQAIAGTAAELVFFQHDEVVVHCPETQAAAVAAAVRECAGRATTVLFGDTPVRVPLEVSTVTCYADAT
;
A
#
# COMPACT_ATOMS: atom_id res chain seq x y z
N VAL A 1 -3.98 -14.91 -21.43
CA VAL A 1 -5.23 -15.68 -21.38
C VAL A 1 -6.25 -14.90 -20.58
N ALA A 2 -7.40 -14.52 -21.20
CA ALA A 2 -8.51 -13.91 -20.51
C ALA A 2 -9.33 -14.99 -19.79
N VAL A 3 -9.79 -14.70 -18.58
CA VAL A 3 -10.68 -15.57 -17.81
C VAL A 3 -11.78 -14.76 -17.13
N ALA A 4 -12.98 -15.31 -17.15
CA ALA A 4 -14.14 -14.82 -16.41
C ALA A 4 -14.67 -15.97 -15.55
N ALA A 5 -14.82 -15.73 -14.24
CA ALA A 5 -15.37 -16.72 -13.33
C ALA A 5 -16.89 -16.85 -13.53
N GLY A 6 -17.37 -18.08 -13.44
CA GLY A 6 -18.78 -18.43 -13.46
C GLY A 6 -19.22 -19.02 -12.11
N PRO A 7 -20.51 -19.36 -11.99
CA PRO A 7 -21.03 -20.01 -10.79
C PRO A 7 -20.40 -21.41 -10.58
N GLY A 8 -20.33 -21.85 -9.34
CA GLY A 8 -19.87 -23.19 -8.99
C GLY A 8 -18.39 -23.51 -9.21
N GLY A 9 -17.52 -22.49 -9.32
CA GLY A 9 -16.06 -22.68 -9.51
C GLY A 9 -15.63 -22.86 -10.97
N GLY A 10 -16.55 -22.93 -11.91
CA GLY A 10 -16.28 -22.92 -13.33
C GLY A 10 -16.07 -21.51 -13.89
N GLY A 11 -15.96 -21.41 -15.20
CA GLY A 11 -15.78 -20.11 -15.87
C GLY A 11 -15.65 -20.23 -17.38
N VAL A 12 -15.18 -19.14 -17.98
CA VAL A 12 -14.87 -19.06 -19.42
C VAL A 12 -13.45 -18.54 -19.57
N ARG A 13 -12.69 -19.14 -20.50
CA ARG A 13 -11.36 -18.65 -20.89
C ARG A 13 -11.31 -18.33 -22.39
N ARG A 14 -10.41 -17.42 -22.77
CA ARG A 14 -10.11 -17.09 -24.16
C ARG A 14 -8.64 -16.78 -24.32
N LEU A 15 -7.99 -17.34 -25.34
CA LEU A 15 -6.63 -16.96 -25.71
C LEU A 15 -6.64 -15.62 -26.44
N LEU A 16 -5.66 -14.77 -26.14
CA LEU A 16 -5.49 -13.47 -26.75
C LEU A 16 -4.07 -13.31 -27.31
N HIS A 17 -3.95 -12.57 -28.40
CA HIS A 17 -2.69 -12.00 -28.85
C HIS A 17 -2.21 -10.91 -27.88
N ALA A 18 -0.95 -10.50 -28.01
CA ALA A 18 -0.36 -9.45 -27.15
C ALA A 18 -1.08 -8.09 -27.26
N ASP A 19 -1.68 -7.81 -28.41
CA ASP A 19 -2.46 -6.59 -28.68
C ASP A 19 -3.92 -6.66 -28.18
N GLY A 20 -4.31 -7.77 -27.57
CA GLY A 20 -5.65 -8.00 -27.01
C GLY A 20 -6.66 -8.58 -27.97
N ARG A 21 -6.31 -8.82 -29.24
CA ARG A 21 -7.22 -9.50 -30.18
C ARG A 21 -7.40 -10.97 -29.80
N PRO A 22 -8.62 -11.53 -29.95
CA PRO A 22 -8.84 -12.97 -29.76
C PRO A 22 -7.92 -13.80 -30.64
N ALA A 23 -7.24 -14.79 -30.05
CA ALA A 23 -6.45 -15.79 -30.74
C ALA A 23 -7.21 -17.12 -30.92
N GLY A 24 -8.43 -17.20 -30.35
CA GLY A 24 -9.30 -18.36 -30.43
C GLY A 24 -10.70 -18.06 -29.89
N PRO A 25 -11.61 -19.02 -29.96
CA PRO A 25 -12.95 -18.91 -29.41
C PRO A 25 -12.92 -18.82 -27.86
N ALA A 26 -14.04 -18.44 -27.28
CA ALA A 26 -14.25 -18.58 -25.85
C ALA A 26 -14.56 -20.05 -25.52
N GLU A 27 -13.92 -20.59 -24.50
CA GLU A 27 -14.06 -21.97 -24.04
C GLU A 27 -14.64 -21.98 -22.62
N ALA A 28 -15.73 -22.70 -22.42
CA ALA A 28 -16.24 -22.95 -21.07
C ALA A 28 -15.29 -23.92 -20.35
N VAL A 29 -14.98 -23.62 -19.10
CA VAL A 29 -14.16 -24.47 -18.24
C VAL A 29 -14.96 -24.83 -16.98
N PRO A 30 -15.14 -26.14 -16.71
CA PRO A 30 -15.95 -26.59 -15.57
C PRO A 30 -15.25 -26.30 -14.22
N ASP A 31 -13.92 -26.24 -14.22
CA ASP A 31 -13.09 -25.92 -13.07
C ASP A 31 -12.02 -24.92 -13.51
N LEU A 32 -12.16 -23.69 -13.01
CA LEU A 32 -11.25 -22.60 -13.34
C LEU A 32 -9.85 -22.82 -12.75
N ALA A 33 -9.74 -23.39 -11.55
CA ALA A 33 -8.46 -23.66 -10.92
C ALA A 33 -7.66 -24.69 -11.70
N ALA A 34 -8.29 -25.79 -12.09
CA ALA A 34 -7.64 -26.81 -12.93
C ALA A 34 -7.27 -26.28 -14.32
N ALA A 35 -8.06 -25.35 -14.89
CA ALA A 35 -7.78 -24.76 -16.19
C ALA A 35 -6.62 -23.73 -16.13
N VAL A 36 -6.40 -23.10 -14.98
CA VAL A 36 -5.28 -22.18 -14.74
C VAL A 36 -3.99 -22.96 -14.43
N ASP A 37 -4.08 -24.05 -13.66
CA ASP A 37 -2.93 -24.88 -13.28
C ASP A 37 -2.31 -25.63 -14.49
N ARG A 38 -3.12 -25.90 -15.54
CA ARG A 38 -2.66 -26.58 -16.74
C ARG A 38 -2.47 -25.60 -17.91
N PRO A 39 -1.22 -25.34 -18.39
CA PRO A 39 -1.02 -24.55 -19.59
C PRO A 39 -1.72 -25.21 -20.79
N SER A 40 -2.35 -24.39 -21.65
CA SER A 40 -3.08 -24.87 -22.84
C SER A 40 -2.16 -25.67 -23.78
N PRO A 41 -2.56 -26.86 -24.27
CA PRO A 41 -1.76 -27.65 -25.18
C PRO A 41 -1.50 -27.00 -26.56
N SER A 42 -2.21 -25.92 -26.90
CA SER A 42 -2.11 -25.25 -28.20
C SER A 42 -0.88 -24.34 -28.36
N GLN A 43 0.03 -24.27 -27.37
CA GLN A 43 1.28 -23.52 -27.47
C GLN A 43 2.51 -24.44 -27.73
N ALA A 44 2.32 -25.73 -27.97
CA ALA A 44 3.39 -26.55 -28.52
C ALA A 44 3.64 -26.12 -29.98
N PRO A 45 4.88 -25.72 -30.36
CA PRO A 45 5.18 -25.49 -31.78
C PRO A 45 4.86 -26.77 -32.56
N ALA A 46 4.22 -26.63 -33.75
CA ALA A 46 3.93 -27.73 -34.64
C ALA A 46 5.20 -28.58 -34.79
N ALA A 47 5.07 -29.88 -34.56
CA ALA A 47 6.17 -30.82 -34.62
C ALA A 47 6.84 -30.77 -35.99
N GLY A 48 8.00 -30.14 -36.08
CA GLY A 48 8.95 -30.33 -37.16
C GLY A 48 9.67 -31.67 -37.00
N PRO A 49 10.37 -32.17 -38.01
CA PRO A 49 11.08 -33.43 -37.92
C PRO A 49 12.09 -33.41 -36.77
N PRO A 50 12.28 -34.52 -36.03
CA PRO A 50 13.05 -34.56 -34.81
C PRO A 50 14.51 -34.13 -35.05
N PRO A 51 15.03 -33.14 -34.33
CA PRO A 51 16.44 -32.77 -34.38
C PRO A 51 17.27 -33.83 -33.65
N SER A 52 18.45 -34.10 -34.14
CA SER A 52 19.38 -35.13 -33.67
C SER A 52 20.04 -34.84 -32.30
N GLN A 53 19.67 -33.78 -31.61
CA GLN A 53 19.88 -33.52 -30.17
C GLN A 53 18.89 -32.45 -29.72
N PRO A 54 18.18 -32.62 -28.56
CA PRO A 54 17.29 -31.58 -28.08
C PRO A 54 18.15 -30.41 -27.52
N PRO A 55 18.00 -29.18 -28.07
CA PRO A 55 18.46 -27.99 -27.31
C PRO A 55 17.66 -27.96 -26.02
N ALA A 56 18.31 -27.62 -24.89
CA ALA A 56 17.62 -27.44 -23.64
C ALA A 56 16.40 -26.55 -23.86
N ALA A 57 15.22 -27.12 -23.70
CA ALA A 57 13.96 -26.43 -23.96
C ALA A 57 13.93 -25.16 -23.12
N ARG A 58 13.93 -23.99 -23.77
CA ARG A 58 13.67 -22.72 -23.06
C ARG A 58 12.30 -22.88 -22.39
N PRO A 59 12.20 -22.65 -21.07
CA PRO A 59 10.92 -22.75 -20.39
C PRO A 59 9.94 -21.84 -21.11
N VAL A 60 8.79 -22.39 -21.52
CA VAL A 60 7.71 -21.60 -22.11
C VAL A 60 7.28 -20.61 -21.04
N PRO A 61 7.36 -19.29 -21.30
CA PRO A 61 6.99 -18.31 -20.27
C PRO A 61 5.53 -18.52 -19.90
N GLU A 62 5.25 -18.54 -18.59
CA GLU A 62 3.88 -18.64 -18.11
C GLU A 62 2.98 -17.55 -18.72
N PRO A 63 1.72 -17.87 -19.02
CA PRO A 63 0.79 -16.92 -19.62
C PRO A 63 0.54 -15.74 -18.66
N ARG A 64 0.30 -14.55 -19.20
CA ARG A 64 -0.28 -13.47 -18.43
C ARG A 64 -1.78 -13.68 -18.34
N TRP A 65 -2.30 -13.79 -17.12
CA TRP A 65 -3.72 -13.94 -16.89
C TRP A 65 -4.42 -12.56 -16.88
N LEU A 66 -5.51 -12.45 -17.61
CA LEU A 66 -6.32 -11.25 -17.70
C LEU A 66 -7.68 -11.53 -17.05
N TRP A 67 -8.10 -10.70 -16.14
CA TRP A 67 -9.39 -10.78 -15.47
C TRP A 67 -9.93 -9.40 -15.06
N ALA A 68 -11.21 -9.35 -14.66
CA ALA A 68 -11.83 -8.11 -14.22
C ALA A 68 -11.14 -7.56 -12.98
N THR A 69 -11.05 -8.36 -11.91
CA THR A 69 -10.39 -7.97 -10.67
C THR A 69 -9.74 -9.18 -9.97
N THR A 70 -8.51 -9.00 -9.53
CA THR A 70 -7.74 -10.01 -8.79
C THR A 70 -8.43 -10.39 -7.49
N ALA A 71 -9.03 -9.42 -6.80
CA ALA A 71 -9.70 -9.63 -5.52
C ALA A 71 -10.89 -10.61 -5.60
N ALA A 72 -11.55 -10.71 -6.76
CA ALA A 72 -12.68 -11.63 -6.94
C ALA A 72 -12.25 -13.05 -7.33
N ILE A 73 -11.17 -13.20 -8.09
CA ILE A 73 -10.79 -14.48 -8.72
C ILE A 73 -9.67 -15.17 -7.95
N TYR A 74 -8.61 -14.46 -7.66
CA TYR A 74 -7.37 -15.08 -7.17
C TYR A 74 -7.47 -15.75 -5.78
N PRO A 75 -8.25 -15.24 -4.81
CA PRO A 75 -8.42 -15.93 -3.53
C PRO A 75 -9.02 -17.35 -3.64
N ALA A 76 -9.88 -17.60 -4.65
CA ALA A 76 -10.40 -18.93 -4.91
C ALA A 76 -9.33 -19.86 -5.50
N LEU A 77 -8.49 -19.38 -6.40
CA LEU A 77 -7.34 -20.11 -6.95
C LEU A 77 -6.34 -20.47 -5.84
N LEU A 78 -6.03 -19.53 -4.94
CA LEU A 78 -5.13 -19.78 -3.80
C LEU A 78 -5.67 -20.87 -2.88
N ARG A 79 -6.99 -20.90 -2.59
CA ARG A 79 -7.61 -21.98 -1.80
C ARG A 79 -7.53 -23.34 -2.49
N ALA A 80 -7.50 -23.37 -3.83
CA ALA A 80 -7.27 -24.58 -4.61
C ALA A 80 -5.79 -24.94 -4.77
N GLY A 81 -4.87 -24.20 -4.13
CA GLY A 81 -3.42 -24.42 -4.22
C GLY A 81 -2.76 -23.86 -5.48
N VAL A 82 -3.49 -23.12 -6.31
CA VAL A 82 -2.98 -22.58 -7.58
C VAL A 82 -2.40 -21.19 -7.36
N ARG A 83 -1.11 -21.02 -7.68
CA ARG A 83 -0.41 -19.73 -7.74
C ARG A 83 -0.06 -19.40 -9.18
N ILE A 84 -0.16 -18.13 -9.54
CA ILE A 84 0.16 -17.64 -10.89
C ILE A 84 1.31 -16.63 -10.84
N GLU A 85 2.11 -16.54 -11.88
CA GLU A 85 3.24 -15.60 -11.91
C GLU A 85 2.78 -14.17 -12.12
N ARG A 86 1.91 -13.92 -13.10
CA ARG A 86 1.57 -12.56 -13.55
C ARG A 86 0.15 -12.44 -14.06
N CYS A 87 -0.46 -11.30 -13.77
CA CYS A 87 -1.79 -10.98 -14.29
C CYS A 87 -1.85 -9.57 -14.89
N HIS A 88 -3.00 -9.27 -15.45
CA HIS A 88 -3.48 -7.92 -15.75
C HIS A 88 -4.85 -7.77 -15.10
N ASP A 89 -4.93 -6.87 -14.14
CA ASP A 89 -6.16 -6.50 -13.44
C ASP A 89 -6.82 -5.34 -14.19
N ALA A 90 -7.98 -5.61 -14.80
CA ALA A 90 -8.64 -4.62 -15.66
C ALA A 90 -9.20 -3.43 -14.86
N GLU A 91 -9.71 -3.66 -13.63
CA GLU A 91 -10.27 -2.60 -12.79
C GLU A 91 -9.18 -1.68 -12.23
N LEU A 92 -8.05 -2.23 -11.78
CA LEU A 92 -6.92 -1.42 -11.33
C LEU A 92 -6.32 -0.62 -12.49
N THR A 93 -6.23 -1.23 -13.68
CA THR A 93 -5.76 -0.54 -14.89
C THR A 93 -6.71 0.58 -15.28
N GLU A 94 -8.03 0.36 -15.21
CA GLU A 94 -9.03 1.39 -15.52
C GLU A 94 -8.94 2.57 -14.56
N ALA A 95 -8.76 2.32 -13.25
CA ALA A 95 -8.54 3.37 -12.27
C ALA A 95 -7.32 4.23 -12.58
N LEU A 96 -6.21 3.62 -13.01
CA LEU A 96 -5.00 4.34 -13.40
C LEU A 96 -5.22 5.18 -14.65
N LEU A 97 -5.91 4.66 -15.66
CA LEU A 97 -6.21 5.35 -16.90
C LEU A 97 -7.20 6.51 -16.70
N LEU A 98 -8.25 6.30 -15.92
CA LEU A 98 -9.19 7.38 -15.53
C LEU A 98 -8.45 8.50 -14.77
N GLY A 99 -7.59 8.13 -13.84
CA GLY A 99 -6.74 9.10 -13.15
C GLY A 99 -5.81 9.86 -14.10
N TYR A 100 -5.21 9.16 -15.08
CA TYR A 100 -4.34 9.78 -16.09
C TYR A 100 -5.08 10.81 -16.95
N ASP A 101 -6.35 10.54 -17.25
CA ASP A 101 -7.24 11.40 -18.02
C ASP A 101 -7.86 12.54 -17.16
N GLY A 102 -7.52 12.63 -15.86
CA GLY A 102 -8.10 13.62 -14.94
C GLY A 102 -9.51 13.26 -14.44
N ARG A 103 -10.00 12.06 -14.72
CA ARG A 103 -11.33 11.52 -14.40
C ARG A 103 -11.31 10.67 -13.12
N TRP A 104 -10.58 11.12 -12.14
CA TRP A 104 -10.37 10.41 -10.89
C TRP A 104 -11.67 10.21 -10.11
N GLY A 105 -11.90 8.98 -9.60
CA GLY A 105 -13.09 8.64 -8.82
C GLY A 105 -14.30 8.19 -9.65
N GLU A 106 -14.24 8.21 -10.99
CA GLU A 106 -15.27 7.60 -11.81
C GLU A 106 -15.31 6.07 -11.65
N PRO A 107 -16.49 5.44 -11.84
CA PRO A 107 -16.64 3.99 -11.76
C PRO A 107 -15.65 3.27 -12.67
N ARG A 108 -14.98 2.23 -12.13
CA ARG A 108 -13.86 1.53 -12.77
C ARG A 108 -14.11 0.05 -13.01
N SER A 109 -15.23 -0.48 -12.56
CA SER A 109 -15.61 -1.87 -12.76
C SER A 109 -15.59 -2.27 -14.24
N LEU A 110 -15.49 -3.56 -14.53
CA LEU A 110 -15.57 -4.07 -15.90
C LEU A 110 -16.83 -3.59 -16.60
N ALA A 111 -17.97 -3.59 -15.91
CA ALA A 111 -19.25 -3.09 -16.45
C ALA A 111 -19.19 -1.60 -16.79
N ALA A 112 -18.60 -0.78 -15.92
CA ALA A 112 -18.43 0.65 -16.14
C ALA A 112 -17.49 0.94 -17.32
N ALA A 113 -16.36 0.24 -17.39
CA ALA A 113 -15.40 0.37 -18.48
C ALA A 113 -16.01 -0.05 -19.83
N TYR A 114 -16.75 -1.14 -19.85
CA TYR A 114 -17.44 -1.63 -21.05
C TYR A 114 -18.57 -0.69 -21.50
N ALA A 115 -19.35 -0.14 -20.55
CA ALA A 115 -20.38 0.86 -20.84
C ALA A 115 -19.78 2.11 -21.50
N ARG A 116 -18.66 2.64 -20.98
CA ARG A 116 -17.95 3.76 -21.63
C ARG A 116 -17.51 3.44 -23.05
N LEU A 117 -17.00 2.23 -23.26
CA LEU A 117 -16.54 1.78 -24.58
C LEU A 117 -17.66 1.64 -25.60
N THR A 118 -18.88 1.27 -25.15
CA THR A 118 -20.06 1.06 -26.01
C THR A 118 -20.99 2.25 -26.09
N GLY A 119 -20.72 3.34 -25.34
CA GLY A 119 -21.61 4.50 -25.27
C GLY A 119 -22.87 4.28 -24.44
N ALA A 120 -22.94 3.21 -23.64
CA ALA A 120 -24.04 2.94 -22.73
C ALA A 120 -23.93 3.78 -21.44
N PRO A 121 -25.04 3.95 -20.69
CA PRO A 121 -25.00 4.57 -19.37
C PRO A 121 -24.03 3.85 -18.44
N VAL A 122 -23.12 4.61 -17.81
CA VAL A 122 -22.07 4.05 -16.94
C VAL A 122 -22.66 3.69 -15.57
N PRO A 123 -22.67 2.40 -15.19
CA PRO A 123 -23.18 2.00 -13.89
C PRO A 123 -22.18 2.37 -12.76
N PRO A 124 -22.65 2.54 -11.51
CA PRO A 124 -21.78 2.67 -10.36
C PRO A 124 -20.97 1.39 -10.14
N ASP A 125 -19.83 1.52 -9.47
CA ASP A 125 -19.07 0.36 -9.04
C ASP A 125 -19.84 -0.45 -7.99
N PRO A 126 -19.74 -1.79 -8.01
CA PRO A 126 -20.33 -2.61 -6.97
C PRO A 126 -19.73 -2.26 -5.60
N PRO A 127 -20.50 -2.37 -4.51
CA PRO A 127 -19.95 -2.15 -3.18
C PRO A 127 -18.78 -3.11 -2.93
N ALA A 128 -17.77 -2.60 -2.24
CA ALA A 128 -16.61 -3.43 -1.91
C ALA A 128 -17.05 -4.62 -1.05
N PRO A 129 -16.48 -5.82 -1.25
CA PRO A 129 -16.75 -6.96 -0.37
C PRO A 129 -16.56 -6.57 1.09
N GLY A 130 -17.51 -6.90 1.97
CA GLY A 130 -17.44 -6.58 3.41
C GLY A 130 -17.70 -5.10 3.76
N ALA A 131 -18.03 -4.24 2.82
CA ALA A 131 -18.51 -2.90 3.14
C ALA A 131 -19.85 -3.02 3.88
N ALA A 132 -19.90 -2.51 5.12
CA ALA A 132 -21.18 -2.33 5.79
C ALA A 132 -22.10 -1.46 4.92
N PRO A 133 -23.39 -1.74 4.85
CA PRO A 133 -24.32 -0.88 4.13
C PRO A 133 -24.17 0.55 4.65
N PRO A 134 -24.24 1.56 3.77
CA PRO A 134 -24.05 2.94 4.17
C PRO A 134 -25.10 3.34 5.21
N GLY A 135 -24.61 3.65 6.41
CA GLY A 135 -25.36 4.35 7.45
C GLY A 135 -26.36 3.53 8.25
N HIS A 136 -26.24 3.56 9.59
CA HIS A 136 -27.38 3.36 10.51
C HIS A 136 -28.36 4.56 10.44
N GLY A 137 -28.80 4.91 9.25
CA GLY A 137 -30.06 5.56 9.01
C GLY A 137 -31.05 4.43 8.76
N GLN A 138 -32.24 4.48 9.36
CA GLN A 138 -33.37 3.60 9.08
C GLN A 138 -33.35 3.22 7.60
N ALA A 139 -33.04 1.95 7.29
CA ALA A 139 -33.17 1.45 5.93
C ALA A 139 -34.62 1.76 5.52
N ALA A 140 -34.78 2.64 4.55
CA ALA A 140 -36.12 2.89 4.01
C ALA A 140 -36.61 1.56 3.44
N LEU A 141 -37.81 1.17 3.78
CA LEU A 141 -38.43 -0.13 3.41
C LEU A 141 -38.50 -0.33 1.86
N PHE A 142 -38.02 0.63 1.09
CA PHE A 142 -38.11 0.74 -0.36
C PHE A 142 -36.83 1.20 -1.06
N ASP A 143 -35.67 1.14 -0.40
CA ASP A 143 -34.40 1.32 -1.10
C ASP A 143 -34.09 0.02 -1.87
N ASP A 144 -34.57 -0.02 -3.11
CA ASP A 144 -34.06 -0.93 -4.13
C ASP A 144 -32.58 -0.62 -4.32
N VAL A 145 -31.72 -1.36 -3.64
CA VAL A 145 -30.29 -1.38 -3.97
C VAL A 145 -30.21 -1.96 -5.38
N PRO A 146 -29.86 -1.16 -6.41
CA PRO A 146 -29.82 -1.68 -7.77
C PRO A 146 -28.91 -2.90 -7.79
N ALA A 147 -29.39 -4.01 -8.35
CA ALA A 147 -28.55 -5.17 -8.55
C ALA A 147 -27.28 -4.75 -9.30
N PRO A 148 -26.09 -5.23 -8.91
CA PRO A 148 -24.85 -4.85 -9.58
C PRO A 148 -24.99 -5.11 -11.08
N ALA A 149 -24.66 -4.11 -11.90
CA ALA A 149 -24.78 -4.22 -13.35
C ALA A 149 -23.92 -5.39 -13.83
N THR A 150 -24.59 -6.40 -14.39
CA THR A 150 -23.93 -7.59 -14.94
C THR A 150 -23.74 -7.40 -16.45
N VAL A 151 -22.58 -7.78 -16.95
CA VAL A 151 -22.31 -7.80 -18.38
C VAL A 151 -22.81 -9.13 -18.94
N ALA A 152 -23.57 -9.12 -20.04
CA ALA A 152 -24.17 -10.31 -20.62
C ALA A 152 -23.12 -11.34 -21.08
N ASP A 153 -22.02 -10.88 -21.69
CA ASP A 153 -20.85 -11.70 -22.03
C ASP A 153 -19.59 -11.12 -21.36
N PRO A 154 -19.24 -11.60 -20.16
CA PRO A 154 -18.10 -11.08 -19.41
C PRO A 154 -16.74 -11.27 -20.12
N ILE A 155 -16.56 -12.35 -20.90
CA ILE A 155 -15.28 -12.63 -21.57
C ILE A 155 -15.11 -11.74 -22.81
N ASP A 156 -16.19 -11.43 -23.54
CA ASP A 156 -16.13 -10.48 -24.66
C ASP A 156 -15.89 -9.06 -24.15
N ALA A 157 -16.61 -8.64 -23.14
CA ALA A 157 -16.43 -7.33 -22.52
C ALA A 157 -15.00 -7.17 -22.00
N LEU A 158 -14.46 -8.15 -21.29
CA LEU A 158 -13.09 -8.15 -20.77
C LEU A 158 -12.06 -8.05 -21.90
N THR A 159 -12.27 -8.78 -22.98
CA THR A 159 -11.38 -8.75 -24.16
C THR A 159 -11.37 -7.37 -24.81
N ARG A 160 -12.55 -6.76 -25.00
CA ARG A 160 -12.69 -5.43 -25.62
C ARG A 160 -12.16 -4.32 -24.72
N VAL A 161 -12.44 -4.38 -23.42
CA VAL A 161 -11.90 -3.43 -22.43
C VAL A 161 -10.37 -3.52 -22.40
N TYR A 162 -9.80 -4.72 -22.39
CA TYR A 162 -8.34 -4.89 -22.42
C TYR A 162 -7.72 -4.29 -23.69
N ALA A 163 -8.30 -4.52 -24.87
CA ALA A 163 -7.81 -3.93 -26.11
C ALA A 163 -7.87 -2.39 -26.09
N ASP A 164 -8.93 -1.82 -25.51
CA ASP A 164 -9.04 -0.38 -25.31
C ASP A 164 -7.99 0.15 -24.34
N GLN A 165 -7.80 -0.51 -23.22
CA GLN A 165 -6.77 -0.16 -22.23
C GLN A 165 -5.36 -0.18 -22.86
N GLN A 166 -5.03 -1.18 -23.69
CA GLN A 166 -3.74 -1.22 -24.39
C GLN A 166 -3.56 -0.02 -25.34
N ARG A 167 -4.63 0.39 -26.06
CA ARG A 167 -4.59 1.58 -26.93
C ARG A 167 -4.39 2.86 -26.11
N ARG A 168 -5.15 3.03 -25.02
CA ARG A 168 -5.03 4.21 -24.12
C ARG A 168 -3.65 4.28 -23.47
N ILE A 169 -3.10 3.15 -23.02
CA ILE A 169 -1.74 3.06 -22.50
C ILE A 169 -0.73 3.51 -23.56
N ALA A 170 -0.87 3.04 -24.80
CA ALA A 170 0.02 3.43 -25.90
C ALA A 170 -0.07 4.94 -26.22
N GLY A 171 -1.20 5.58 -25.95
CA GLY A 171 -1.43 7.02 -26.11
C GLY A 171 -0.92 7.89 -24.95
N THR A 172 -0.41 7.31 -23.87
CA THR A 172 0.16 8.11 -22.76
C THR A 172 1.49 8.75 -23.15
N ALA A 173 1.89 9.82 -22.46
CA ALA A 173 3.14 10.52 -22.75
C ALA A 173 4.40 9.65 -22.57
N ARG A 174 4.34 8.62 -21.74
CA ARG A 174 5.42 7.67 -21.46
C ARG A 174 4.87 6.25 -21.41
N PRO A 175 4.52 5.64 -22.56
CA PRO A 175 3.82 4.35 -22.61
C PRO A 175 4.55 3.22 -21.86
N ASP A 176 5.87 3.15 -21.95
CA ASP A 176 6.64 2.09 -21.30
C ASP A 176 6.63 2.21 -19.79
N ARG A 177 6.71 3.44 -19.26
CA ARG A 177 6.57 3.69 -17.83
C ARG A 177 5.16 3.36 -17.34
N PHE A 178 4.14 3.77 -18.10
CA PHE A 178 2.76 3.49 -17.72
C PHE A 178 2.43 1.99 -17.78
N ARG A 179 2.98 1.24 -18.74
CA ARG A 179 2.90 -0.23 -18.77
C ARG A 179 3.53 -0.86 -17.53
N LEU A 180 4.68 -0.33 -17.08
CA LEU A 180 5.31 -0.79 -15.85
C LEU A 180 4.45 -0.50 -14.63
N LEU A 181 3.81 0.68 -14.54
CA LEU A 181 2.86 1.01 -13.48
C LEU A 181 1.71 0.00 -13.42
N VAL A 182 1.06 -0.27 -14.55
CA VAL A 182 -0.04 -1.25 -14.66
C VAL A 182 0.41 -2.65 -14.24
N ALA A 183 1.62 -3.06 -14.66
CA ALA A 183 2.17 -4.36 -14.29
C ALA A 183 2.47 -4.44 -12.78
N ALA A 184 3.06 -3.39 -12.21
CA ALA A 184 3.37 -3.32 -10.78
C ALA A 184 2.10 -3.32 -9.92
N GLU A 185 1.06 -2.58 -10.33
CA GLU A 185 -0.23 -2.54 -9.64
C GLU A 185 -0.91 -3.91 -9.66
N SER A 186 -0.93 -4.57 -10.83
CA SER A 186 -1.48 -5.93 -10.97
C SER A 186 -0.71 -6.96 -10.14
N ALA A 187 0.63 -6.87 -10.12
CA ALA A 187 1.46 -7.73 -9.27
C ALA A 187 1.22 -7.45 -7.78
N GLY A 188 1.03 -6.18 -7.40
CA GLY A 188 0.64 -5.78 -6.06
C GLY A 188 -0.67 -6.42 -5.61
N ALA A 189 -1.65 -6.53 -6.51
CA ALA A 189 -2.91 -7.21 -6.21
C ALA A 189 -2.72 -8.71 -5.94
N LEU A 190 -1.82 -9.39 -6.68
CA LEU A 190 -1.47 -10.79 -6.39
C LEU A 190 -0.81 -10.93 -5.00
N VAL A 191 0.17 -10.07 -4.70
CA VAL A 191 0.84 -10.05 -3.38
C VAL A 191 -0.17 -9.81 -2.27
N ALA A 192 -1.09 -8.86 -2.43
CA ALA A 192 -2.12 -8.57 -1.43
C ALA A 192 -3.02 -9.77 -1.14
N ALA A 193 -3.44 -10.50 -2.18
CA ALA A 193 -4.23 -11.72 -2.04
C ALA A 193 -3.45 -12.84 -1.35
N GLU A 194 -2.18 -13.04 -1.72
CA GLU A 194 -1.30 -14.05 -1.10
C GLU A 194 -1.02 -13.75 0.36
N MET A 195 -0.71 -12.49 0.70
CA MET A 195 -0.52 -12.08 2.10
C MET A 195 -1.80 -12.24 2.93
N GLY A 196 -2.97 -11.96 2.35
CA GLY A 196 -4.26 -12.21 3.00
C GLY A 196 -4.53 -13.69 3.23
N ALA A 197 -4.10 -14.56 2.30
CA ALA A 197 -4.23 -16.01 2.43
C ALA A 197 -3.25 -16.59 3.47
N ALA A 198 -1.97 -16.20 3.43
CA ALA A 198 -0.96 -16.62 4.39
C ALA A 198 -1.26 -16.10 5.81
N GLY A 199 -1.49 -14.79 5.92
CA GLY A 199 -1.70 -14.09 7.19
C GLY A 199 -0.43 -13.97 8.04
N LEU A 200 -0.36 -12.93 8.85
CA LEU A 200 0.76 -12.70 9.77
C LEU A 200 0.60 -13.56 11.03
N PRO A 201 1.57 -14.41 11.40
CA PRO A 201 1.54 -15.18 12.64
C PRO A 201 1.33 -14.29 13.86
N LEU A 202 0.32 -14.59 14.67
CA LEU A 202 0.00 -13.81 15.87
C LEU A 202 -0.51 -14.74 16.99
N ARG A 203 0.15 -14.67 18.14
CA ARG A 203 -0.18 -15.40 19.36
C ARG A 203 -1.28 -14.66 20.12
N ALA A 204 -2.49 -15.20 20.07
CA ALA A 204 -3.67 -14.61 20.72
C ALA A 204 -3.53 -14.55 22.25
N ASP A 205 -2.92 -15.56 22.85
CA ASP A 205 -2.63 -15.63 24.29
C ASP A 205 -1.67 -14.53 24.74
N LEU A 206 -0.59 -14.32 23.99
CA LEU A 206 0.36 -13.23 24.27
C LEU A 206 -0.28 -11.85 24.06
N HIS A 207 -1.15 -11.73 23.05
CA HIS A 207 -1.86 -10.47 22.81
C HIS A 207 -2.84 -10.14 23.96
N ASP A 208 -3.61 -11.11 24.43
CA ASP A 208 -4.52 -10.94 25.57
C ASP A 208 -3.78 -10.60 26.86
N ALA A 209 -2.65 -11.27 27.12
CA ALA A 209 -1.77 -10.97 28.26
C ALA A 209 -1.23 -9.53 28.18
N LEU A 210 -0.77 -9.13 27.01
CA LEU A 210 -0.26 -7.77 26.76
C LEU A 210 -1.34 -6.69 26.95
N LEU A 211 -2.54 -6.93 26.44
CA LEU A 211 -3.64 -5.99 26.66
C LEU A 211 -4.00 -5.88 28.15
N THR A 212 -3.98 -7.00 28.86
CA THR A 212 -4.22 -7.01 30.31
C THR A 212 -3.12 -6.27 31.08
N GLU A 213 -1.86 -6.41 30.67
CA GLU A 213 -0.72 -5.66 31.23
C GLU A 213 -0.89 -4.15 31.02
N LEU A 214 -1.23 -3.73 29.81
CA LEU A 214 -1.29 -2.32 29.41
C LEU A 214 -2.57 -1.61 29.89
N LEU A 215 -3.71 -2.29 29.80
CA LEU A 215 -5.04 -1.69 29.97
C LEU A 215 -5.75 -2.14 31.25
N GLY A 216 -5.24 -3.17 31.93
CA GLY A 216 -5.98 -3.90 32.98
C GLY A 216 -6.98 -4.89 32.36
N ALA A 217 -7.69 -5.62 33.22
CA ALA A 217 -8.71 -6.57 32.76
C ALA A 217 -9.81 -5.85 31.95
N PRO A 218 -10.41 -6.54 30.93
CA PRO A 218 -11.57 -6.00 30.24
C PRO A 218 -12.74 -5.81 31.20
N SER A 219 -13.54 -4.78 30.95
CA SER A 219 -14.73 -4.51 31.77
C SER A 219 -15.79 -5.60 31.50
N PRO A 220 -16.32 -6.27 32.54
CA PRO A 220 -17.34 -7.30 32.35
C PRO A 220 -18.69 -6.75 31.89
N VAL A 221 -18.94 -5.47 32.08
CA VAL A 221 -20.17 -4.77 31.67
C VAL A 221 -19.99 -3.96 30.38
N GLY A 222 -18.84 -4.11 29.72
CA GLY A 222 -18.49 -3.31 28.57
C GLY A 222 -17.92 -1.95 28.97
N GLY A 223 -17.51 -1.16 27.98
CA GLY A 223 -16.88 0.16 28.19
C GLY A 223 -15.35 0.09 28.31
N PRO A 224 -14.70 1.19 28.75
CA PRO A 224 -13.24 1.28 28.77
C PRO A 224 -12.63 0.33 29.82
N PRO A 225 -11.48 -0.27 29.54
CA PRO A 225 -10.71 -1.05 30.51
C PRO A 225 -10.35 -0.22 31.74
N ARG A 226 -10.10 -0.92 32.87
CA ARG A 226 -9.89 -0.30 34.18
C ARG A 226 -8.87 0.85 34.16
N ARG A 227 -7.70 0.65 33.56
CA ARG A 227 -6.64 1.68 33.52
C ARG A 227 -7.05 2.93 32.75
N LEU A 228 -7.83 2.78 31.67
CA LEU A 228 -8.35 3.94 30.94
C LEU A 228 -9.40 4.70 31.76
N ALA A 229 -10.25 3.98 32.48
CA ALA A 229 -11.23 4.62 33.39
C ALA A 229 -10.54 5.36 34.54
N GLU A 230 -9.51 4.78 35.15
CA GLU A 230 -8.69 5.42 36.20
C GLU A 230 -7.97 6.67 35.69
N LEU A 231 -7.36 6.59 34.47
CA LEU A 231 -6.71 7.76 33.86
C LEU A 231 -7.72 8.86 33.54
N ALA A 232 -8.90 8.51 33.00
CA ALA A 232 -9.95 9.51 32.73
C ALA A 232 -10.38 10.26 34.03
N GLY A 233 -10.54 9.52 35.13
CA GLY A 233 -10.83 10.11 36.44
C GLY A 233 -9.72 11.03 36.93
N ARG A 234 -8.46 10.63 36.81
CA ARG A 234 -7.30 11.46 37.17
C ARG A 234 -7.19 12.72 36.31
N ILE A 235 -7.47 12.61 34.99
CA ILE A 235 -7.49 13.76 34.09
C ILE A 235 -8.61 14.72 34.47
N ALA A 236 -9.83 14.20 34.74
CA ALA A 236 -10.94 15.03 35.21
C ALA A 236 -10.60 15.78 36.52
N ALA A 237 -9.99 15.08 37.48
CA ALA A 237 -9.54 15.68 38.74
C ALA A 237 -8.46 16.75 38.51
N ALA A 238 -7.51 16.53 37.60
CA ALA A 238 -6.46 17.51 37.29
C ALA A 238 -7.02 18.81 36.67
N PHE A 239 -8.18 18.75 36.00
CA PHE A 239 -8.91 19.93 35.49
C PHE A 239 -9.98 20.45 36.47
N GLY A 240 -10.13 19.85 37.63
CA GLY A 240 -11.13 20.26 38.63
C GLY A 240 -12.58 20.01 38.16
N VAL A 241 -12.83 19.03 37.32
CA VAL A 241 -14.16 18.67 36.78
C VAL A 241 -14.60 17.28 37.25
N ARG A 242 -15.90 17.05 37.36
CA ARG A 242 -16.45 15.74 37.80
C ARG A 242 -16.33 14.67 36.75
N GLN A 243 -16.51 15.01 35.49
CA GLN A 243 -16.42 14.14 34.34
C GLN A 243 -15.76 14.85 33.18
N LEU A 244 -14.98 14.08 32.40
CA LEU A 244 -14.35 14.52 31.15
C LEU A 244 -14.19 13.30 30.22
N HIS A 245 -14.71 13.42 29.02
CA HIS A 245 -14.41 12.46 27.96
C HIS A 245 -13.03 12.78 27.37
N ALA A 246 -12.00 12.11 27.90
CA ALA A 246 -10.61 12.35 27.52
C ALA A 246 -10.29 11.94 26.07
N ASP A 247 -11.14 11.14 25.44
CA ASP A 247 -11.14 10.78 24.02
C ASP A 247 -11.79 11.85 23.12
N SER A 248 -12.58 12.78 23.69
CA SER A 248 -13.20 13.88 22.95
C SER A 248 -12.25 15.09 22.85
N PRO A 249 -11.67 15.39 21.66
CA PRO A 249 -10.82 16.57 21.48
C PRO A 249 -11.51 17.88 21.90
N ALA A 250 -12.81 17.99 21.61
CA ALA A 250 -13.58 19.20 21.93
C ALA A 250 -13.71 19.39 23.44
N GLU A 251 -13.95 18.34 24.21
CA GLU A 251 -14.03 18.44 25.67
C GLU A 251 -12.67 18.74 26.30
N VAL A 252 -11.62 18.12 25.81
CA VAL A 252 -10.25 18.39 26.27
C VAL A 252 -9.86 19.83 26.00
N LEU A 253 -10.15 20.40 24.81
CA LEU A 253 -9.89 21.79 24.51
C LEU A 253 -10.68 22.75 25.44
N ARG A 254 -11.95 22.43 25.70
CA ARG A 254 -12.76 23.20 26.68
C ARG A 254 -12.19 23.13 28.08
N ALA A 255 -11.66 21.99 28.52
CA ALA A 255 -11.03 21.85 29.83
C ALA A 255 -9.75 22.69 29.93
N PHE A 256 -8.91 22.74 28.90
CA PHE A 256 -7.75 23.63 28.84
C PHE A 256 -8.16 25.10 28.86
N ALA A 257 -9.19 25.50 28.11
CA ALA A 257 -9.69 26.88 28.10
C ALA A 257 -10.18 27.35 29.48
N ARG A 258 -10.79 26.47 30.29
CA ARG A 258 -11.23 26.76 31.65
C ARG A 258 -10.07 27.09 32.59
N VAL A 259 -8.90 26.52 32.36
CA VAL A 259 -7.67 26.82 33.11
C VAL A 259 -6.80 27.89 32.43
N GLY A 260 -7.39 28.65 31.49
CA GLY A 260 -6.74 29.80 30.85
C GLY A 260 -5.78 29.45 29.72
N ILE A 261 -5.78 28.21 29.23
CA ILE A 261 -4.88 27.74 28.15
C ILE A 261 -5.68 27.52 26.87
N SER A 262 -5.36 28.29 25.82
CA SER A 262 -5.95 28.12 24.50
C SER A 262 -5.04 27.25 23.62
N LEU A 263 -5.56 26.13 23.14
CA LEU A 263 -4.85 25.20 22.26
C LEU A 263 -5.56 25.06 20.91
N PRO A 264 -4.81 25.01 19.80
CA PRO A 264 -5.41 24.82 18.46
C PRO A 264 -5.93 23.40 18.22
N ASN A 265 -5.40 22.41 18.90
CA ASN A 265 -5.79 21.00 18.84
C ASN A 265 -5.17 20.21 20.00
N THR A 266 -5.54 18.92 20.11
CA THR A 266 -5.04 18.02 21.17
C THR A 266 -3.96 17.06 20.69
N ARG A 267 -3.19 17.40 19.63
CA ARG A 267 -2.08 16.58 19.17
C ARG A 267 -0.96 16.53 20.20
N ALA A 268 -0.28 15.39 20.31
CA ALA A 268 0.74 15.18 21.35
C ALA A 268 1.83 16.24 21.36
N TRP A 269 2.27 16.73 20.18
CA TRP A 269 3.29 17.78 20.10
C TRP A 269 2.78 19.15 20.59
N VAL A 270 1.48 19.45 20.43
CA VAL A 270 0.85 20.66 20.98
C VAL A 270 0.74 20.55 22.49
N LEU A 271 0.27 19.39 22.97
CA LEU A 271 0.15 19.13 24.41
C LEU A 271 1.50 19.22 25.14
N ARG A 272 2.58 18.70 24.54
CA ARG A 272 3.95 18.79 25.10
C ARG A 272 4.49 20.22 25.17
N GLY A 273 3.88 21.17 24.50
CA GLY A 273 4.24 22.61 24.57
C GLY A 273 3.62 23.36 25.72
N VAL A 274 2.81 22.72 26.57
CA VAL A 274 2.17 23.30 27.76
C VAL A 274 2.42 22.41 28.97
N ASP A 275 2.39 23.00 30.16
CA ASP A 275 2.85 22.35 31.42
C ASP A 275 1.77 22.09 32.50
N PRO A 276 0.48 21.91 32.23
CA PRO A 276 -0.48 21.47 33.23
C PRO A 276 -0.28 20.02 33.65
N PRO A 277 -0.59 19.66 34.92
CA PRO A 277 -0.48 18.29 35.43
C PRO A 277 -1.29 17.24 34.67
N ALA A 278 -2.32 17.68 33.94
CA ALA A 278 -3.15 16.80 33.08
C ALA A 278 -2.44 16.31 31.81
N VAL A 279 -1.40 17.01 31.32
CA VAL A 279 -0.76 16.73 30.05
C VAL A 279 -0.12 15.34 29.99
N PRO A 280 0.72 14.90 30.92
CA PRO A 280 1.27 13.54 30.89
C PRO A 280 0.19 12.47 30.91
N LEU A 281 -0.86 12.67 31.72
CA LEU A 281 -1.99 11.73 31.83
C LEU A 281 -2.78 11.65 30.51
N LEU A 282 -3.00 12.79 29.84
CA LEU A 282 -3.67 12.83 28.55
C LEU A 282 -2.85 12.15 27.44
N ILE A 283 -1.54 12.31 27.44
CA ILE A 283 -0.68 11.63 26.45
C ILE A 283 -0.73 10.12 26.67
N GLU A 284 -0.58 9.65 27.91
CA GLU A 284 -0.71 8.24 28.26
C GLU A 284 -2.10 7.69 27.89
N TYR A 285 -3.16 8.40 28.27
CA TYR A 285 -4.53 8.01 27.93
C TYR A 285 -4.72 7.84 26.42
N LYS A 286 -4.27 8.80 25.61
CA LYS A 286 -4.40 8.76 24.15
C LYS A 286 -3.65 7.57 23.52
N GLU A 287 -2.47 7.25 24.03
CA GLU A 287 -1.69 6.10 23.57
C GLU A 287 -2.41 4.77 23.89
N LEU A 288 -2.86 4.60 25.12
CA LEU A 288 -3.57 3.40 25.55
C LEU A 288 -4.97 3.29 24.90
N HIS A 289 -5.69 4.40 24.78
CA HIS A 289 -7.01 4.45 24.12
C HIS A 289 -6.89 4.02 22.64
N ARG A 290 -5.84 4.47 21.95
CA ARG A 290 -5.58 4.05 20.56
C ARG A 290 -5.30 2.53 20.47
N ILE A 291 -4.53 1.97 21.42
CA ILE A 291 -4.30 0.52 21.46
C ILE A 291 -5.63 -0.21 21.69
N TRP A 292 -6.43 0.22 22.65
CA TRP A 292 -7.72 -0.39 22.95
C TRP A 292 -8.69 -0.38 21.77
N THR A 293 -8.86 0.77 21.12
CA THR A 293 -9.85 0.94 20.05
C THR A 293 -9.42 0.30 18.74
N ALA A 294 -8.12 0.37 18.40
CA ALA A 294 -7.61 -0.09 17.13
C ALA A 294 -7.07 -1.53 17.16
N HIS A 295 -6.58 -2.01 18.32
CA HIS A 295 -5.93 -3.32 18.46
C HIS A 295 -6.32 -4.04 19.77
N GLY A 296 -7.49 -3.72 20.34
CA GLY A 296 -8.01 -4.34 21.55
C GLY A 296 -8.59 -5.74 21.32
N TRP A 297 -9.29 -6.28 22.32
CA TRP A 297 -9.87 -7.62 22.26
C TRP A 297 -10.88 -7.81 21.13
N ALA A 298 -11.72 -6.80 20.84
CA ALA A 298 -12.66 -6.85 19.72
C ALA A 298 -11.94 -6.96 18.37
N TRP A 299 -10.83 -6.21 18.20
CA TRP A 299 -9.99 -6.33 17.02
C TRP A 299 -9.42 -7.73 16.87
N ARG A 300 -8.86 -8.30 17.95
CA ARG A 300 -8.32 -9.67 17.93
C ARG A 300 -9.38 -10.69 17.52
N GLN A 301 -10.59 -10.60 18.10
CA GLN A 301 -11.69 -11.51 17.76
C GLN A 301 -12.13 -11.40 16.28
N ALA A 302 -12.13 -10.20 15.74
CA ALA A 302 -12.55 -9.94 14.36
C ALA A 302 -11.51 -10.36 13.31
N TRP A 303 -10.22 -10.14 13.59
CA TRP A 303 -9.16 -10.17 12.58
C TRP A 303 -8.13 -11.28 12.77
N VAL A 304 -8.08 -11.94 13.92
CA VAL A 304 -7.14 -13.04 14.20
C VAL A 304 -7.89 -14.35 14.24
N ARG A 305 -7.60 -15.23 13.28
CA ARG A 305 -8.17 -16.57 13.18
C ARG A 305 -7.06 -17.58 12.92
N ASP A 306 -7.14 -18.75 13.57
CA ASP A 306 -6.17 -19.84 13.43
C ASP A 306 -4.71 -19.37 13.63
N GLY A 307 -4.48 -18.52 14.64
CA GLY A 307 -3.16 -17.99 14.93
C GLY A 307 -2.60 -17.02 13.88
N ARG A 308 -3.44 -16.49 12.99
CA ARG A 308 -3.05 -15.56 11.90
C ARG A 308 -3.88 -14.30 11.93
N PHE A 309 -3.20 -13.17 11.86
CA PHE A 309 -3.82 -11.87 11.54
C PHE A 309 -3.93 -11.72 10.01
N ARG A 310 -5.16 -11.55 9.52
CA ARG A 310 -5.47 -11.44 8.09
C ARG A 310 -6.18 -10.14 7.76
N PRO A 311 -5.43 -9.04 7.56
CA PRO A 311 -6.02 -7.79 7.09
C PRO A 311 -6.39 -7.89 5.61
N GLU A 312 -7.38 -7.11 5.19
CA GLU A 312 -7.67 -6.93 3.78
C GLU A 312 -6.85 -5.76 3.22
N TYR A 313 -5.81 -6.06 2.45
CA TYR A 313 -5.01 -5.05 1.77
C TYR A 313 -5.71 -4.54 0.52
N VAL A 314 -5.61 -3.22 0.30
CA VAL A 314 -6.17 -2.53 -0.87
C VAL A 314 -5.01 -1.85 -1.62
N PRO A 315 -4.44 -2.51 -2.64
CA PRO A 315 -3.45 -1.89 -3.51
C PRO A 315 -3.98 -0.60 -4.13
N GLY A 316 -3.15 0.44 -4.16
CA GLY A 316 -3.56 1.75 -4.67
C GLY A 316 -4.70 2.43 -3.91
N GLY A 317 -5.01 1.97 -2.70
CA GLY A 317 -6.11 2.49 -1.88
C GLY A 317 -5.94 3.92 -1.39
N VAL A 318 -4.73 4.48 -1.50
CA VAL A 318 -4.42 5.88 -1.22
C VAL A 318 -4.06 6.59 -2.53
N VAL A 319 -4.37 7.88 -2.62
CA VAL A 319 -4.12 8.73 -3.81
C VAL A 319 -2.69 8.59 -4.37
N SER A 320 -1.71 8.51 -3.49
CA SER A 320 -0.30 8.31 -3.87
C SER A 320 0.03 6.89 -4.34
N GLY A 321 -0.92 5.96 -4.36
CA GLY A 321 -0.67 4.56 -4.69
C GLY A 321 -0.17 3.71 -3.52
N ARG A 322 0.04 4.30 -2.35
CA ARG A 322 0.27 3.52 -1.14
C ARG A 322 -0.93 2.63 -0.86
N TRP A 323 -0.67 1.50 -0.27
CA TRP A 323 -1.75 0.59 0.11
C TRP A 323 -2.58 1.16 1.26
N ALA A 324 -3.86 0.87 1.24
CA ALA A 324 -4.75 1.00 2.38
C ALA A 324 -5.10 -0.39 2.92
N THR A 325 -5.80 -0.44 4.05
CA THR A 325 -6.44 -1.67 4.54
C THR A 325 -7.90 -1.38 4.84
N ARG A 326 -8.76 -2.34 4.51
CA ARG A 326 -10.13 -2.34 5.00
C ARG A 326 -10.16 -3.09 6.31
N GLY A 327 -10.45 -2.37 7.39
CA GLY A 327 -10.42 -2.93 8.73
C GLY A 327 -9.02 -3.36 9.20
N GLY A 328 -8.96 -3.93 10.40
CA GLY A 328 -7.76 -4.53 10.97
C GLY A 328 -6.63 -3.57 11.35
N GLY A 329 -6.61 -2.33 10.90
CA GLY A 329 -5.56 -1.35 11.26
C GLY A 329 -4.13 -1.82 10.98
N ALA A 330 -3.90 -2.70 10.00
CA ALA A 330 -2.61 -3.35 9.73
C ALA A 330 -1.47 -2.35 9.53
N LEU A 331 -1.73 -1.24 8.84
CA LEU A 331 -0.71 -0.25 8.53
C LEU A 331 -0.27 0.60 9.75
N GLN A 332 -0.69 0.25 10.96
CA GLN A 332 -0.39 1.00 12.18
C GLN A 332 -0.28 0.11 13.41
N ILE A 333 0.20 -1.15 13.27
CA ILE A 333 0.41 -2.03 14.43
C ILE A 333 1.41 -1.38 15.39
N PRO A 334 0.98 -0.99 16.62
CA PRO A 334 1.86 -0.34 17.58
C PRO A 334 3.02 -1.25 18.00
N LYS A 335 4.18 -0.69 18.29
CA LYS A 335 5.34 -1.48 18.73
C LYS A 335 5.02 -2.40 19.93
N ALA A 336 4.20 -1.94 20.87
CA ALA A 336 3.76 -2.75 22.00
C ALA A 336 3.02 -4.02 21.54
N VAL A 337 2.14 -3.93 20.55
CA VAL A 337 1.36 -5.06 20.02
C VAL A 337 2.23 -6.03 19.21
N ARG A 338 3.32 -5.56 18.61
CA ARG A 338 4.27 -6.41 17.86
C ARG A 338 4.87 -7.54 18.72
N ARG A 339 4.87 -7.44 20.05
CA ARG A 339 5.30 -8.52 20.98
C ARG A 339 4.44 -9.78 20.86
N ALA A 340 3.21 -9.68 20.38
CA ALA A 340 2.33 -10.82 20.14
C ALA A 340 2.53 -11.44 18.74
N VAL A 341 3.27 -10.80 17.84
CA VAL A 341 3.58 -11.30 16.50
C VAL A 341 4.85 -12.15 16.60
N VAL A 342 4.65 -13.47 16.68
CA VAL A 342 5.71 -14.47 16.90
C VAL A 342 5.65 -15.50 15.79
N ALA A 343 6.79 -15.81 15.20
CA ALA A 343 6.91 -16.81 14.15
C ALA A 343 6.50 -18.21 14.65
N ASP A 344 6.11 -19.09 13.73
CA ASP A 344 5.80 -20.47 14.06
C ASP A 344 7.04 -21.21 14.59
N PRO A 345 6.89 -22.29 15.35
CA PRO A 345 8.02 -23.08 15.80
C PRO A 345 8.90 -23.58 14.65
N GLY A 346 10.21 -23.31 14.71
CA GLY A 346 11.18 -23.62 13.66
C GLY A 346 11.18 -22.63 12.47
N TRP A 347 10.45 -21.51 12.60
CA TRP A 347 10.37 -20.44 11.61
C TRP A 347 10.84 -19.11 12.18
N CYS A 348 11.13 -18.17 11.29
CA CYS A 348 11.50 -16.81 11.66
C CYS A 348 10.87 -15.79 10.70
N PHE A 349 10.95 -14.52 11.07
CA PHE A 349 10.65 -13.39 10.21
C PHE A 349 11.95 -12.81 9.66
N VAL A 350 11.98 -12.59 8.36
CA VAL A 350 12.92 -11.69 7.69
C VAL A 350 12.20 -10.38 7.51
N VAL A 351 12.57 -9.38 8.31
CA VAL A 351 11.99 -8.04 8.29
C VAL A 351 12.93 -7.11 7.55
N ALA A 352 12.43 -6.40 6.55
CA ALA A 352 13.22 -5.53 5.69
C ALA A 352 12.55 -4.17 5.56
N ASP A 353 13.22 -3.11 5.99
CA ASP A 353 12.78 -1.71 5.93
C ASP A 353 13.64 -0.92 4.95
N ALA A 354 13.01 -0.09 4.09
CA ALA A 354 13.73 0.70 3.11
C ALA A 354 14.23 2.00 3.72
N ALA A 355 15.52 2.08 3.95
CA ALA A 355 16.15 3.23 4.55
C ALA A 355 16.01 4.50 3.69
N GLN A 356 15.31 5.51 4.23
CA GLN A 356 15.21 6.85 3.63
C GLN A 356 14.62 6.81 2.20
N LEU A 357 13.57 6.01 1.96
CA LEU A 357 13.04 5.72 0.64
C LEU A 357 12.66 6.98 -0.15
N GLU A 358 11.75 7.83 0.38
CA GLU A 358 11.27 9.01 -0.35
C GLU A 358 12.40 9.99 -0.75
N PRO A 359 13.36 10.35 0.13
CA PRO A 359 14.52 11.14 -0.25
C PRO A 359 15.37 10.54 -1.36
N ARG A 360 15.57 9.21 -1.35
CA ARG A 360 16.36 8.52 -2.37
C ARG A 360 15.63 8.48 -3.71
N VAL A 361 14.31 8.30 -3.67
CA VAL A 361 13.45 8.41 -4.85
C VAL A 361 13.55 9.81 -5.47
N LEU A 362 13.50 10.86 -4.65
CA LEU A 362 13.72 12.23 -5.14
C LEU A 362 15.11 12.38 -5.79
N ALA A 363 16.14 11.82 -5.18
CA ALA A 363 17.49 11.84 -5.74
C ALA A 363 17.57 11.17 -7.12
N ALA A 364 16.86 10.05 -7.30
CA ALA A 364 16.86 9.31 -8.57
C ALA A 364 16.05 10.02 -9.67
N MET A 365 14.86 10.58 -9.34
CA MET A 365 13.95 11.12 -10.34
C MET A 365 14.22 12.57 -10.71
N SER A 366 14.88 13.36 -9.87
CA SER A 366 15.10 14.79 -10.10
C SER A 366 16.17 15.08 -11.16
N GLY A 367 17.10 14.15 -11.38
CA GLY A 367 18.27 14.38 -12.23
C GLY A 367 19.36 15.25 -11.59
N ASP A 368 19.24 15.60 -10.31
CA ASP A 368 20.27 16.33 -9.58
C ASP A 368 21.47 15.42 -9.29
N ARG A 369 22.58 15.67 -9.98
CA ARG A 369 23.78 14.83 -9.90
C ARG A 369 24.40 14.76 -8.49
N ARG A 370 24.37 15.89 -7.76
CA ARG A 370 24.92 15.94 -6.39
C ARG A 370 24.04 15.15 -5.42
N LEU A 371 22.71 15.34 -5.53
CA LEU A 371 21.77 14.59 -4.70
C LEU A 371 21.79 13.09 -5.05
N ALA A 372 21.91 12.73 -6.32
CA ALA A 372 22.04 11.35 -6.78
C ALA A 372 23.33 10.69 -6.24
N ALA A 373 24.46 11.41 -6.26
CA ALA A 373 25.71 10.93 -5.66
C ALA A 373 25.55 10.72 -4.14
N ALA A 374 24.91 11.64 -3.43
CA ALA A 374 24.59 11.47 -2.01
C ALA A 374 23.64 10.30 -1.78
N GLY A 375 22.68 10.06 -2.70
CA GLY A 375 21.78 8.90 -2.70
C GLY A 375 22.47 7.55 -2.92
N GLY A 376 23.67 7.53 -3.48
CA GLY A 376 24.53 6.34 -3.57
C GLY A 376 25.21 5.96 -2.26
N ALA A 377 25.28 6.88 -1.28
CA ALA A 377 25.88 6.61 0.03
C ALA A 377 24.96 5.77 0.93
N GLY A 378 25.55 5.09 1.91
CA GLY A 378 24.80 4.30 2.89
C GLY A 378 23.76 5.13 3.67
N ASP A 379 24.17 6.29 4.21
CA ASP A 379 23.27 7.26 4.86
C ASP A 379 23.22 8.56 4.07
N LEU A 380 22.10 8.79 3.40
CA LEU A 380 21.85 10.00 2.59
C LEU A 380 21.88 11.27 3.45
N TYR A 381 21.29 11.25 4.65
CA TYR A 381 21.29 12.44 5.51
C TYR A 381 22.68 12.78 6.02
N ALA A 382 23.50 11.76 6.34
CA ALA A 382 24.89 11.98 6.71
C ALA A 382 25.72 12.50 5.53
N ALA A 383 25.47 12.04 4.32
CA ALA A 383 26.11 12.57 3.11
C ALA A 383 25.73 14.04 2.88
N LEU A 384 24.46 14.39 2.95
CA LEU A 384 23.98 15.76 2.86
C LEU A 384 24.55 16.66 3.96
N ALA A 385 24.66 16.13 5.19
CA ALA A 385 25.22 16.85 6.33
C ALA A 385 26.68 17.26 6.08
N ARG A 386 27.51 16.34 5.61
CA ARG A 386 28.90 16.61 5.25
C ARG A 386 29.03 17.61 4.10
N ASP A 387 28.19 17.45 3.09
CA ASP A 387 28.24 18.28 1.88
C ASP A 387 27.78 19.73 2.12
N SER A 388 26.73 19.92 2.94
CA SER A 388 26.04 21.21 2.95
C SER A 388 25.61 21.72 4.34
N PHE A 389 25.71 20.92 5.39
CA PHE A 389 25.18 21.28 6.73
C PHE A 389 26.22 21.22 7.87
N GLY A 390 27.52 21.26 7.51
CA GLY A 390 28.61 21.27 8.52
C GLY A 390 28.65 20.01 9.40
N GLY A 391 28.16 18.86 8.89
CA GLY A 391 28.11 17.60 9.63
C GLY A 391 26.82 17.38 10.44
N ASP A 392 25.93 18.35 10.50
CA ASP A 392 24.66 18.22 11.27
C ASP A 392 23.63 17.39 10.49
N ARG A 393 23.58 16.09 10.80
CA ARG A 393 22.65 15.11 10.20
C ARG A 393 21.17 15.42 10.50
N ALA A 394 20.88 15.88 11.73
CA ALA A 394 19.50 16.20 12.12
C ALA A 394 18.96 17.38 11.33
N ARG A 395 19.79 18.43 11.15
CA ARG A 395 19.46 19.59 10.34
C ARG A 395 19.29 19.25 8.86
N ALA A 396 20.14 18.39 8.29
CA ALA A 396 20.02 17.90 6.92
C ALA A 396 18.70 17.14 6.70
N LYS A 397 18.33 16.27 7.66
CA LYS A 397 17.04 15.54 7.63
C LYS A 397 15.84 16.49 7.66
N VAL A 398 15.84 17.46 8.58
CA VAL A 398 14.76 18.46 8.69
C VAL A 398 14.64 19.28 7.42
N ALA A 399 15.76 19.68 6.82
CA ALA A 399 15.80 20.44 5.57
C ALA A 399 15.16 19.66 4.42
N LEU A 400 15.60 18.43 4.19
CA LEU A 400 15.14 17.64 3.06
C LEU A 400 13.66 17.25 3.19
N LEU A 401 13.24 16.78 4.36
CA LEU A 401 11.84 16.48 4.61
C LEU A 401 10.98 17.76 4.56
N GLY A 402 11.48 18.88 5.09
CA GLY A 402 10.81 20.17 5.00
C GLY A 402 10.59 20.62 3.56
N ALA A 403 11.58 20.43 2.68
CA ALA A 403 11.46 20.72 1.25
C ALA A 403 10.38 19.83 0.59
N MET A 404 10.41 18.53 0.86
CA MET A 404 9.48 17.56 0.30
C MET A 404 8.04 17.78 0.76
N TYR A 405 7.84 18.10 2.05
CA TYR A 405 6.50 18.30 2.63
C TYR A 405 6.01 19.75 2.62
N GLY A 406 6.79 20.67 2.04
CA GLY A 406 6.39 22.06 1.89
C GLY A 406 6.28 22.83 3.20
N GLN A 407 7.19 22.59 4.14
CA GLN A 407 7.27 23.41 5.37
C GLN A 407 7.79 24.80 5.03
N THR A 408 7.01 25.84 5.36
CA THR A 408 7.32 27.23 5.03
C THR A 408 7.69 28.09 6.24
N GLY A 409 7.85 27.51 7.42
CA GLY A 409 8.08 28.27 8.65
C GLY A 409 9.05 27.61 9.65
N GLY A 410 9.46 28.37 10.65
CA GLY A 410 10.27 27.89 11.76
C GLY A 410 11.72 27.57 11.40
N ALA A 411 12.32 26.65 12.15
CA ALA A 411 13.72 26.23 11.99
C ALA A 411 14.05 25.59 10.63
N ALA A 412 13.03 25.20 9.84
CA ALA A 412 13.22 24.64 8.52
C ALA A 412 13.67 25.68 7.47
N VAL A 413 13.29 26.96 7.61
CA VAL A 413 13.54 27.99 6.59
C VAL A 413 15.03 28.18 6.25
N PRO A 414 15.94 28.34 7.23
CA PRO A 414 17.38 28.47 6.93
C PRO A 414 17.94 27.19 6.29
N ALA A 415 17.45 26.02 6.70
CA ALA A 415 17.88 24.74 6.17
C ALA A 415 17.39 24.51 4.73
N LEU A 416 16.18 24.97 4.37
CA LEU A 416 15.65 24.96 3.01
C LEU A 416 16.48 25.85 2.07
N ALA A 417 16.93 27.02 2.53
CA ALA A 417 17.79 27.90 1.73
C ALA A 417 19.13 27.26 1.38
N VAL A 418 19.70 26.44 2.28
CA VAL A 418 20.91 25.65 2.02
C VAL A 418 20.62 24.60 0.94
N LEU A 419 19.51 23.86 1.09
CA LEU A 419 19.11 22.81 0.12
C LEU A 419 18.88 23.37 -1.27
N ARG A 420 18.19 24.50 -1.39
CA ARG A 420 17.95 25.18 -2.66
C ARG A 420 19.26 25.56 -3.38
N ARG A 421 20.29 26.01 -2.63
CA ARG A 421 21.59 26.36 -3.20
C ARG A 421 22.42 25.14 -3.59
N SER A 422 22.39 24.10 -2.75
CA SER A 422 23.22 22.90 -2.92
C SER A 422 22.66 21.91 -3.92
N TYR A 423 21.33 21.81 -4.02
CA TYR A 423 20.60 20.84 -4.86
C TYR A 423 19.48 21.53 -5.65
N PRO A 424 19.83 22.51 -6.52
CA PRO A 424 18.84 23.35 -7.19
C PRO A 424 17.92 22.58 -8.12
N VAL A 425 18.41 21.51 -8.77
CA VAL A 425 17.61 20.72 -9.71
C VAL A 425 16.57 19.90 -8.98
N ALA A 426 16.93 19.27 -7.86
CA ALA A 426 15.98 18.52 -7.02
C ALA A 426 14.93 19.45 -6.39
N PHE A 427 15.37 20.64 -5.95
CA PHE A 427 14.44 21.61 -5.39
C PHE A 427 13.45 22.12 -6.44
N GLU A 428 13.92 22.46 -7.64
CA GLU A 428 13.08 22.92 -8.74
C GLU A 428 12.10 21.83 -9.21
N TYR A 429 12.50 20.56 -9.17
CA TYR A 429 11.60 19.45 -9.47
C TYR A 429 10.37 19.45 -8.55
N LEU A 430 10.57 19.63 -7.23
CA LEU A 430 9.49 19.72 -6.27
C LEU A 430 8.65 21.00 -6.45
N GLU A 431 9.30 22.16 -6.69
CA GLU A 431 8.63 23.43 -6.90
C GLU A 431 7.78 23.42 -8.19
N SER A 432 8.27 22.78 -9.25
CA SER A 432 7.51 22.61 -10.49
C SER A 432 6.23 21.80 -10.26
N ALA A 433 6.30 20.71 -9.48
CA ALA A 433 5.13 19.94 -9.10
C ALA A 433 4.14 20.77 -8.25
N ALA A 434 4.66 21.63 -7.36
CA ALA A 434 3.83 22.53 -6.56
C ALA A 434 3.10 23.55 -7.46
N ARG A 435 3.82 24.28 -8.31
CA ARG A 435 3.24 25.27 -9.24
C ARG A 435 2.21 24.64 -10.18
N THR A 436 2.52 23.46 -10.73
CA THR A 436 1.57 22.72 -11.59
C THR A 436 0.27 22.41 -10.83
N GLY A 437 0.37 21.96 -9.57
CA GLY A 437 -0.79 21.72 -8.75
C GLY A 437 -1.57 23.00 -8.39
N GLU A 438 -0.88 24.09 -8.06
CA GLU A 438 -1.48 25.39 -7.74
C GLU A 438 -2.25 25.99 -8.91
N THR A 439 -1.82 25.73 -10.14
CA THR A 439 -2.49 26.18 -11.37
C THR A 439 -3.55 25.21 -11.87
N GLY A 440 -3.88 24.15 -11.11
CA GLY A 440 -4.88 23.14 -11.50
C GLY A 440 -4.39 22.10 -12.49
N GLY A 441 -3.09 22.10 -12.84
CA GLY A 441 -2.50 21.10 -13.72
C GLY A 441 -2.41 19.70 -13.10
N LEU A 442 -2.33 18.69 -13.96
CA LEU A 442 -2.19 17.30 -13.55
C LEU A 442 -0.73 16.99 -13.19
N VAL A 443 -0.48 16.68 -11.92
CA VAL A 443 0.83 16.25 -11.44
C VAL A 443 0.91 14.72 -11.45
N ARG A 444 2.00 14.17 -11.99
CA ARG A 444 2.21 12.75 -12.17
C ARG A 444 3.47 12.26 -11.46
N SER A 445 3.41 11.03 -10.95
CA SER A 445 4.58 10.29 -10.48
C SER A 445 5.51 9.91 -11.63
N TRP A 446 6.61 9.24 -11.31
CA TRP A 446 7.58 8.79 -12.31
C TRP A 446 7.02 7.83 -13.36
N LEU A 447 6.14 6.90 -12.95
CA LEU A 447 5.50 5.96 -13.87
C LEU A 447 4.19 6.50 -14.47
N GLY A 448 3.67 7.62 -13.98
CA GLY A 448 2.49 8.26 -14.55
C GLY A 448 1.21 8.17 -13.71
N ARG A 449 1.28 7.68 -12.45
CA ARG A 449 0.15 7.80 -11.52
C ARG A 449 -0.18 9.27 -11.34
N THR A 450 -1.43 9.64 -11.48
CA THR A 450 -1.85 11.05 -11.52
C THR A 450 -2.51 11.45 -10.22
N CYS A 451 -2.14 12.62 -9.73
CA CYS A 451 -2.76 13.26 -8.59
C CYS A 451 -4.19 13.67 -8.93
N PRO A 452 -5.21 13.36 -8.11
CA PRO A 452 -6.57 13.80 -8.37
C PRO A 452 -6.66 15.30 -8.62
N PRO A 453 -7.58 15.76 -9.45
CA PRO A 453 -7.89 17.19 -9.55
C PRO A 453 -8.40 17.71 -8.20
N SER A 454 -8.26 19.00 -7.95
CA SER A 454 -8.89 19.66 -6.81
C SER A 454 -9.28 21.07 -7.23
N ASP A 455 -10.19 21.66 -6.48
CA ASP A 455 -10.56 23.06 -6.65
C ASP A 455 -9.33 23.95 -6.61
N VAL A 456 -9.29 24.86 -7.54
CA VAL A 456 -8.12 25.60 -7.99
C VAL A 456 -7.51 26.50 -6.91
N GLY A 457 -6.18 26.63 -6.94
CA GLY A 457 -5.52 27.89 -6.57
C GLY A 457 -5.20 28.08 -5.10
N THR A 458 -4.92 27.02 -4.31
CA THR A 458 -4.49 27.21 -2.94
C THR A 458 -3.04 26.78 -2.70
N PRO A 459 -2.28 27.50 -1.84
CA PRO A 459 -0.95 27.04 -1.40
C PRO A 459 -0.96 25.65 -0.74
N ALA A 460 -2.12 25.21 -0.21
CA ALA A 460 -2.30 23.86 0.30
C ALA A 460 -2.21 22.80 -0.82
N ARG A 461 -2.72 23.12 -2.00
CA ARG A 461 -2.63 22.24 -3.17
C ARG A 461 -1.18 22.07 -3.63
N GLY A 462 -0.41 23.15 -3.71
CA GLY A 462 1.02 23.08 -4.04
C GLY A 462 1.80 22.22 -3.05
N ARG A 463 1.55 22.35 -1.75
CA ARG A 463 2.15 21.45 -0.75
C ARG A 463 1.77 20.00 -0.97
N PHE A 464 0.52 19.73 -1.30
CA PHE A 464 0.04 18.37 -1.56
C PHE A 464 0.72 17.75 -2.78
N THR A 465 0.76 18.45 -3.91
CA THR A 465 1.34 17.95 -5.16
C THR A 465 2.86 17.81 -5.10
N ARG A 466 3.53 18.70 -4.37
CA ARG A 466 4.96 18.59 -4.05
C ARG A 466 5.29 17.29 -3.32
N ASN A 467 4.49 16.95 -2.31
CA ASN A 467 4.65 15.70 -1.59
C ASN A 467 4.24 14.50 -2.44
N PHE A 468 3.14 14.63 -3.17
CA PHE A 468 2.60 13.56 -4.00
C PHE A 468 3.62 12.97 -4.97
N VAL A 469 4.38 13.81 -5.67
CA VAL A 469 5.29 13.33 -6.72
C VAL A 469 6.38 12.39 -6.17
N ALA A 470 6.91 12.68 -4.97
CA ALA A 470 7.90 11.83 -4.31
C ALA A 470 7.24 10.60 -3.66
N GLN A 471 6.14 10.81 -2.95
CA GLN A 471 5.44 9.76 -2.24
C GLN A 471 4.84 8.71 -3.17
N ALA A 472 4.28 9.14 -4.31
CA ALA A 472 3.71 8.22 -5.30
C ALA A 472 4.79 7.41 -6.01
N THR A 473 5.93 8.02 -6.33
CA THR A 473 7.06 7.29 -6.92
C THR A 473 7.70 6.33 -5.91
N ALA A 474 7.72 6.66 -4.62
CA ALA A 474 8.14 5.73 -3.56
C ALA A 474 7.19 4.53 -3.45
N ALA A 475 5.88 4.75 -3.58
CA ALA A 475 4.89 3.67 -3.62
C ALA A 475 5.08 2.77 -4.86
N GLU A 476 5.40 3.33 -6.01
CA GLU A 476 5.74 2.57 -7.23
C GLU A 476 6.98 1.70 -7.02
N TRP A 477 8.02 2.23 -6.37
CA TRP A 477 9.21 1.45 -6.02
C TRP A 477 8.86 0.29 -5.07
N ALA A 478 8.04 0.55 -4.05
CA ALA A 478 7.61 -0.47 -3.10
C ALA A 478 6.78 -1.59 -3.76
N LEU A 479 5.91 -1.27 -4.72
CA LEU A 479 5.19 -2.27 -5.52
C LEU A 479 6.14 -3.16 -6.32
N ILE A 480 7.15 -2.57 -6.95
CA ILE A 480 8.16 -3.32 -7.71
C ILE A 480 9.00 -4.17 -6.76
N LEU A 481 9.36 -3.65 -5.57
CA LEU A 481 10.05 -4.43 -4.54
C LEU A 481 9.23 -5.66 -4.15
N LEU A 482 7.95 -5.49 -3.83
CA LEU A 482 7.05 -6.59 -3.46
C LEU A 482 6.97 -7.65 -4.58
N ALA A 483 6.83 -7.22 -5.83
CA ALA A 483 6.81 -8.12 -6.98
C ALA A 483 8.14 -8.88 -7.15
N THR A 484 9.29 -8.21 -6.95
CA THR A 484 10.61 -8.85 -7.06
C THR A 484 10.89 -9.80 -5.90
N VAL A 485 10.48 -9.45 -4.67
CA VAL A 485 10.58 -10.35 -3.50
C VAL A 485 9.71 -11.58 -3.71
N ARG A 486 8.45 -11.40 -4.14
CA ARG A 486 7.54 -12.51 -4.46
C ARG A 486 8.17 -13.50 -5.45
N GLN A 487 8.81 -12.99 -6.51
CA GLN A 487 9.51 -13.83 -7.49
C GLN A 487 10.74 -14.51 -6.89
N ALA A 488 11.51 -13.81 -6.06
CA ALA A 488 12.75 -14.33 -5.49
C ALA A 488 12.51 -15.47 -4.48
N ILE A 489 11.37 -15.46 -3.77
CA ILE A 489 10.99 -16.53 -2.84
C ILE A 489 10.12 -17.62 -3.48
N ALA A 490 9.77 -17.50 -4.76
CA ALA A 490 8.98 -18.50 -5.46
C ALA A 490 9.69 -19.87 -5.46
N GLY A 491 8.92 -20.94 -5.20
CA GLY A 491 9.46 -22.30 -5.08
C GLY A 491 10.17 -22.62 -3.76
N THR A 492 10.20 -21.68 -2.81
CA THR A 492 10.62 -21.92 -1.42
C THR A 492 9.40 -22.06 -0.50
N ALA A 493 9.63 -22.41 0.77
CA ALA A 493 8.58 -22.39 1.77
C ALA A 493 8.31 -20.99 2.34
N ALA A 494 9.09 -19.99 1.97
CA ALA A 494 8.95 -18.62 2.46
C ALA A 494 7.69 -17.94 1.91
N GLU A 495 7.04 -17.13 2.73
CA GLU A 495 5.81 -16.42 2.42
C GLU A 495 5.91 -14.94 2.79
N LEU A 496 5.47 -14.05 1.88
CA LEU A 496 5.19 -12.66 2.23
C LEU A 496 3.96 -12.65 3.14
N VAL A 497 4.10 -12.14 4.36
CA VAL A 497 3.00 -12.16 5.35
C VAL A 497 2.55 -10.78 5.79
N PHE A 498 3.38 -9.75 5.58
CA PHE A 498 3.04 -8.40 6.00
C PHE A 498 3.79 -7.33 5.20
N PHE A 499 3.11 -6.21 4.97
CA PHE A 499 3.67 -5.02 4.34
C PHE A 499 3.11 -3.77 4.99
N GLN A 500 3.99 -2.85 5.38
CA GLN A 500 3.61 -1.57 6.00
C GLN A 500 4.51 -0.45 5.47
N HIS A 501 3.96 0.45 4.66
CA HIS A 501 4.67 1.58 4.04
C HIS A 501 5.85 1.16 3.15
N ASP A 502 7.01 0.95 3.71
CA ASP A 502 8.28 0.57 3.11
C ASP A 502 8.93 -0.65 3.80
N GLU A 503 8.26 -1.19 4.82
CA GLU A 503 8.66 -2.39 5.55
C GLU A 503 7.96 -3.63 4.98
N VAL A 504 8.74 -4.66 4.68
CA VAL A 504 8.29 -5.98 4.18
C VAL A 504 8.65 -7.05 5.20
N VAL A 505 7.71 -7.96 5.50
CA VAL A 505 7.94 -9.10 6.38
C VAL A 505 7.72 -10.40 5.62
N VAL A 506 8.76 -11.23 5.58
CA VAL A 506 8.73 -12.58 5.03
C VAL A 506 8.84 -13.57 6.19
N HIS A 507 7.91 -14.53 6.25
CA HIS A 507 7.92 -15.65 7.19
C HIS A 507 8.53 -16.87 6.49
N CYS A 508 9.56 -17.47 7.07
CA CYS A 508 10.26 -18.58 6.45
C CYS A 508 10.84 -19.56 7.49
N PRO A 509 11.10 -20.82 7.11
CA PRO A 509 11.85 -21.75 7.96
C PRO A 509 13.21 -21.14 8.36
N GLU A 510 13.63 -21.33 9.61
CA GLU A 510 14.93 -20.83 10.11
C GLU A 510 16.10 -21.30 9.24
N THR A 511 16.04 -22.52 8.69
CA THR A 511 17.06 -23.06 7.78
C THR A 511 17.19 -22.30 6.47
N GLN A 512 16.18 -21.55 6.06
CA GLN A 512 16.16 -20.73 4.84
C GLN A 512 16.43 -19.25 5.10
N ALA A 513 16.48 -18.83 6.36
CA ALA A 513 16.51 -17.42 6.76
C ALA A 513 17.64 -16.60 6.09
N ALA A 514 18.86 -17.14 6.09
CA ALA A 514 20.02 -16.45 5.51
C ALA A 514 19.88 -16.26 3.98
N ALA A 515 19.39 -17.28 3.28
CA ALA A 515 19.16 -17.22 1.83
C ALA A 515 18.02 -16.24 1.49
N VAL A 516 16.91 -16.27 2.24
CA VAL A 516 15.80 -15.34 2.07
C VAL A 516 16.24 -13.91 2.35
N ALA A 517 16.99 -13.66 3.43
CA ALA A 517 17.50 -12.34 3.76
C ALA A 517 18.43 -11.78 2.67
N ALA A 518 19.29 -12.61 2.08
CA ALA A 518 20.15 -12.22 0.97
C ALA A 518 19.32 -11.87 -0.28
N ALA A 519 18.37 -12.73 -0.65
CA ALA A 519 17.48 -12.52 -1.79
C ALA A 519 16.66 -11.23 -1.63
N VAL A 520 16.11 -10.95 -0.46
CA VAL A 520 15.36 -9.72 -0.17
C VAL A 520 16.24 -8.47 -0.33
N ARG A 521 17.50 -8.50 0.14
CA ARG A 521 18.45 -7.38 -0.07
C ARG A 521 18.71 -7.12 -1.55
N GLU A 522 18.90 -8.16 -2.35
CA GLU A 522 19.14 -8.04 -3.80
C GLU A 522 17.92 -7.47 -4.54
N CYS A 523 16.72 -7.78 -4.07
CA CYS A 523 15.47 -7.27 -4.66
C CYS A 523 15.40 -5.74 -4.64
N ALA A 524 15.97 -5.06 -3.65
CA ALA A 524 16.01 -3.59 -3.61
C ALA A 524 16.80 -2.98 -4.77
N GLY A 525 17.95 -3.57 -5.10
CA GLY A 525 18.75 -3.16 -6.26
C GLY A 525 17.99 -3.40 -7.56
N ARG A 526 17.37 -4.58 -7.71
CA ARG A 526 16.54 -4.91 -8.87
C ARG A 526 15.35 -3.96 -9.01
N ALA A 527 14.64 -3.67 -7.93
CA ALA A 527 13.51 -2.73 -7.94
C ALA A 527 13.95 -1.33 -8.37
N THR A 528 15.10 -0.86 -7.89
CA THR A 528 15.67 0.44 -8.26
C THR A 528 16.04 0.48 -9.75
N THR A 529 16.68 -0.56 -10.27
CA THR A 529 17.03 -0.66 -11.70
C THR A 529 15.78 -0.74 -12.59
N VAL A 530 14.77 -1.52 -12.20
CA VAL A 530 13.51 -1.63 -12.96
C VAL A 530 12.79 -0.28 -13.03
N LEU A 531 12.76 0.47 -11.92
CA LEU A 531 12.04 1.75 -11.88
C LEU A 531 12.79 2.89 -12.58
N PHE A 532 14.08 3.03 -12.33
CA PHE A 532 14.85 4.21 -12.75
C PHE A 532 15.88 3.94 -13.86
N GLY A 533 16.12 2.68 -14.21
CA GLY A 533 17.20 2.30 -15.11
C GLY A 533 18.57 2.44 -14.46
N ASP A 534 19.55 2.90 -15.23
CA ASP A 534 20.89 3.17 -14.72
C ASP A 534 20.90 4.44 -13.86
N THR A 535 21.16 4.26 -12.56
CA THR A 535 21.21 5.33 -11.57
C THR A 535 22.26 5.04 -10.50
N PRO A 536 23.05 6.03 -10.04
CA PRO A 536 23.95 5.85 -8.91
C PRO A 536 23.22 5.73 -7.57
N VAL A 537 21.93 6.04 -7.53
CA VAL A 537 21.13 5.99 -6.29
C VAL A 537 20.91 4.55 -5.86
N ARG A 538 21.09 4.27 -4.59
CA ARG A 538 20.80 2.98 -3.97
C ARG A 538 19.73 3.15 -2.90
N VAL A 539 18.83 2.19 -2.81
CA VAL A 539 17.85 2.08 -1.73
C VAL A 539 18.20 0.84 -0.92
N PRO A 540 19.05 0.97 0.12
CA PRO A 540 19.39 -0.17 0.95
C PRO A 540 18.21 -0.60 1.80
N LEU A 541 18.07 -1.91 2.02
CA LEU A 541 17.15 -2.47 3.01
C LEU A 541 17.93 -2.77 4.30
N GLU A 542 17.40 -2.27 5.41
CA GLU A 542 17.79 -2.70 6.74
C GLU A 542 17.07 -4.02 7.02
N VAL A 543 17.82 -5.13 7.04
CA VAL A 543 17.24 -6.48 7.13
C VAL A 543 17.65 -7.12 8.44
N SER A 544 16.66 -7.49 9.24
CA SER A 544 16.80 -8.27 10.46
C SER A 544 16.11 -9.63 10.34
N THR A 545 16.65 -10.64 11.04
CA THR A 545 16.03 -11.97 11.15
C THR A 545 15.70 -12.20 12.62
N VAL A 546 14.40 -12.35 12.91
CA VAL A 546 13.88 -12.41 14.28
C VAL A 546 12.78 -13.45 14.41
N THR A 547 12.57 -13.98 15.60
CA THR A 547 11.42 -14.85 15.89
C THR A 547 10.21 -14.06 16.42
N CYS A 548 10.44 -12.86 16.96
CA CYS A 548 9.39 -11.94 17.40
C CYS A 548 9.53 -10.62 16.62
N TYR A 549 8.43 -10.13 16.04
CA TYR A 549 8.44 -8.91 15.23
C TYR A 549 8.81 -7.65 16.05
N ALA A 550 8.59 -7.69 17.39
CA ALA A 550 9.00 -6.58 18.25
C ALA A 550 10.52 -6.39 18.34
N ASP A 551 11.30 -7.44 18.02
CA ASP A 551 12.77 -7.43 18.06
C ASP A 551 13.39 -6.91 16.75
N ALA A 552 12.58 -6.72 15.71
CA ALA A 552 12.99 -6.02 14.50
C ALA A 552 13.11 -4.50 14.80
N THR A 553 14.29 -3.96 14.61
CA THR A 553 14.61 -2.55 14.91
C THR A 553 14.35 -1.64 13.73
#